data_56cf366d968adf57ee0ffb3c75419a42
#
_entry.id   56cf366d968adf57ee0ffb3c75419a42
#
_cell.length_a   1.000
_cell.length_b   1.000
_cell.length_c   1.000
_cell.angle_alpha   90.00
_cell.angle_beta   90.00
_cell.angle_gamma   90.00
#
_symmetry.space_group_name_H-M   'P 1'
#
loop_
_entity.id
_entity.type
_entity.pdbx_description
1 polymer ?
#
loop_
_entity_poly.entity_id
_entity_poly.type
_entity_poly.pdbx_seq_one_letter_code
_entity_poly.pdbx_strand_id
1 'polypeptide(L)'
;MMNGQMFQIASIVATSKKALQLSEPIRFSQLEYENKIEFVFLPQKKFFRTEKYTASNVSLWFEQIKKNGIQDIKLLCPYSVKDRQFLGFSNTTESSILCFYKNGKVTYFTADWQFDSVQKKWNILYSEHEWTNPPSKKPYFENNINSFRDVLLSIKELAEKIECENFANIFTSAINLLDGCNEYPDEKFGLSLPPIPQQNLQMFEAASISDVFGAMGSWNDSPAYMAHKKGLSEEYETLSSELLKNVRLAILYAINEW
;
A
#
# COMPACT_ATOMS: atom_id res chain seq x y z
N MET A 1 -9.74 1.92 -7.11
CA MET A 1 -8.50 1.17 -7.40
C MET A 1 -7.37 1.76 -6.58
N MET A 2 -6.58 0.90 -5.91
CA MET A 2 -5.45 1.31 -5.07
C MET A 2 -4.53 2.33 -5.75
N ASN A 3 -4.09 3.33 -4.99
CA ASN A 3 -3.12 4.32 -5.45
C ASN A 3 -1.81 3.63 -5.87
N GLY A 4 -1.23 4.03 -7.01
CA GLY A 4 0.02 3.46 -7.53
C GLY A 4 1.20 3.50 -6.56
N GLN A 5 1.26 4.49 -5.68
CA GLN A 5 2.28 4.58 -4.62
C GLN A 5 2.13 3.45 -3.59
N MET A 6 0.90 3.16 -3.18
CA MET A 6 0.63 2.05 -2.25
C MET A 6 0.93 0.70 -2.89
N PHE A 7 0.55 0.54 -4.16
CA PHE A 7 0.84 -0.69 -4.90
C PHE A 7 2.35 -0.93 -5.03
N GLN A 8 3.12 0.11 -5.39
CA GLN A 8 4.57 -0.01 -5.53
C GLN A 8 5.24 -0.41 -4.22
N ILE A 9 4.95 0.31 -3.12
CA ILE A 9 5.59 0.03 -1.84
C ILE A 9 5.21 -1.36 -1.30
N ALA A 10 3.96 -1.79 -1.48
CA ALA A 10 3.50 -3.13 -1.16
C ALA A 10 4.28 -4.20 -1.98
N SER A 11 4.47 -3.96 -3.28
CA SER A 11 5.23 -4.86 -4.17
C SER A 11 6.71 -4.94 -3.77
N ILE A 12 7.34 -3.81 -3.42
CA ILE A 12 8.74 -3.79 -2.94
C ILE A 12 8.87 -4.61 -1.65
N VAL A 13 7.99 -4.38 -0.67
CA VAL A 13 8.03 -5.10 0.62
C VAL A 13 7.80 -6.59 0.43
N ALA A 14 6.75 -6.99 -0.30
CA ALA A 14 6.43 -8.40 -0.55
C ALA A 14 7.56 -9.13 -1.27
N THR A 15 8.10 -8.53 -2.35
CA THR A 15 9.20 -9.12 -3.12
C THR A 15 10.47 -9.25 -2.29
N SER A 16 10.79 -8.23 -1.48
CA SER A 16 11.95 -8.25 -0.59
C SER A 16 11.82 -9.28 0.51
N LYS A 17 10.64 -9.40 1.11
CA LYS A 17 10.34 -10.39 2.16
C LYS A 17 10.48 -11.81 1.62
N LYS A 18 9.92 -12.09 0.44
CA LYS A 18 10.08 -13.38 -0.23
C LYS A 18 11.55 -13.70 -0.52
N ALA A 19 12.31 -12.73 -1.05
CA ALA A 19 13.73 -12.91 -1.33
C ALA A 19 14.55 -13.19 -0.05
N LEU A 20 14.19 -12.56 1.08
CA LEU A 20 14.81 -12.85 2.39
C LEU A 20 14.50 -14.27 2.86
N GLN A 21 13.23 -14.70 2.81
CA GLN A 21 12.80 -16.03 3.25
C GLN A 21 13.46 -17.15 2.43
N LEU A 22 13.56 -16.97 1.12
CA LEU A 22 14.16 -17.95 0.22
C LEU A 22 15.68 -17.83 0.11
N SER A 23 16.27 -16.79 0.69
CA SER A 23 17.71 -16.46 0.52
C SER A 23 18.12 -16.28 -0.94
N GLU A 24 17.22 -15.78 -1.78
CA GLU A 24 17.40 -15.55 -3.21
C GLU A 24 17.67 -14.07 -3.54
N PRO A 25 18.17 -13.77 -4.73
CA PRO A 25 18.17 -12.41 -5.26
C PRO A 25 16.76 -11.88 -5.43
N ILE A 26 16.57 -10.57 -5.17
CA ILE A 26 15.27 -9.94 -5.39
C ILE A 26 14.96 -9.85 -6.89
N ARG A 27 13.71 -10.18 -7.24
CA ARG A 27 13.18 -10.04 -8.61
C ARG A 27 12.06 -9.01 -8.59
N PHE A 28 12.40 -7.76 -8.80
CA PHE A 28 11.46 -6.64 -8.86
C PHE A 28 11.43 -6.05 -10.28
N SER A 29 10.24 -5.85 -10.81
CA SER A 29 10.03 -5.18 -12.11
C SER A 29 9.38 -3.82 -11.87
N GLN A 30 9.96 -2.78 -12.48
CA GLN A 30 9.37 -1.44 -12.49
C GLN A 30 8.07 -1.43 -13.31
N LEU A 31 7.15 -0.59 -12.91
CA LEU A 31 5.91 -0.34 -13.62
C LEU A 31 6.14 0.65 -14.77
N GLU A 32 5.29 0.61 -15.80
CA GLU A 32 5.49 1.42 -17.01
C GLU A 32 5.50 2.94 -16.74
N TYR A 33 4.79 3.38 -15.72
CA TYR A 33 4.74 4.79 -15.32
C TYR A 33 5.91 5.25 -14.45
N GLU A 34 6.80 4.34 -14.04
CA GLU A 34 7.99 4.63 -13.26
C GLU A 34 9.19 4.85 -14.17
N ASN A 35 9.90 5.96 -13.97
CA ASN A 35 11.14 6.26 -14.66
C ASN A 35 12.34 5.74 -13.86
N LYS A 36 12.37 6.04 -12.56
CA LYS A 36 13.51 5.79 -11.69
C LYS A 36 13.05 5.58 -10.26
N ILE A 37 13.64 4.60 -9.56
CA ILE A 37 13.43 4.32 -8.14
C ILE A 37 14.80 4.30 -7.47
N GLU A 38 15.05 5.26 -6.61
CA GLU A 38 16.32 5.41 -5.89
C GLU A 38 16.11 5.34 -4.37
N PHE A 39 17.16 4.91 -3.66
CA PHE A 39 17.14 4.81 -2.20
C PHE A 39 18.36 5.50 -1.61
N VAL A 40 18.14 6.54 -0.84
CA VAL A 40 19.17 7.29 -0.13
C VAL A 40 19.26 6.77 1.29
N PHE A 41 20.44 6.25 1.66
CA PHE A 41 20.72 5.74 2.99
C PHE A 41 21.18 6.85 3.94
N LEU A 42 20.94 6.64 5.23
CA LEU A 42 21.50 7.48 6.27
C LEU A 42 23.04 7.54 6.15
N PRO A 43 23.63 8.71 6.34
CA PRO A 43 25.07 8.88 6.29
C PRO A 43 25.77 7.98 7.30
N GLN A 44 26.76 7.22 6.85
CA GLN A 44 27.58 6.35 7.71
C GLN A 44 28.91 7.04 8.05
N LYS A 45 29.22 7.12 9.33
CA LYS A 45 30.55 7.59 9.75
C LYS A 45 31.57 6.48 9.54
N LYS A 46 32.50 6.68 8.61
CA LYS A 46 33.68 5.82 8.42
C LYS A 46 34.94 6.63 8.74
N PHE A 47 35.61 6.26 9.85
CA PHE A 47 36.82 6.95 10.33
C PHE A 47 36.63 8.48 10.39
N PHE A 48 37.19 9.20 9.41
CA PHE A 48 37.18 10.68 9.36
C PHE A 48 36.26 11.24 8.27
N ARG A 49 35.44 10.40 7.60
CA ARG A 49 34.54 10.84 6.51
C ARG A 49 33.13 10.33 6.76
N THR A 50 32.17 11.18 6.38
CA THR A 50 30.76 10.80 6.28
C THR A 50 30.48 10.40 4.85
N GLU A 51 30.18 9.11 4.62
CA GLU A 51 29.81 8.62 3.28
C GLU A 51 28.29 8.53 3.19
N LYS A 52 27.73 9.09 2.12
CA LYS A 52 26.33 8.96 1.74
C LYS A 52 26.25 7.92 0.60
N TYR A 53 25.44 6.91 0.78
CA TYR A 53 25.22 5.89 -0.25
C TYR A 53 23.80 6.04 -0.83
N THR A 54 23.69 5.95 -2.15
CA THR A 54 22.42 5.93 -2.89
C THR A 54 22.39 4.69 -3.76
N ALA A 55 21.37 3.86 -3.57
CA ALA A 55 21.08 2.74 -4.46
C ALA A 55 20.19 3.23 -5.60
N SER A 56 20.57 2.96 -6.84
CA SER A 56 19.88 3.44 -8.03
C SER A 56 18.70 2.55 -8.47
N ASN A 57 18.39 1.52 -7.73
CA ASN A 57 17.24 0.64 -7.95
C ASN A 57 16.96 -0.25 -6.73
N VAL A 58 15.82 -0.96 -6.76
CA VAL A 58 15.36 -1.85 -5.69
C VAL A 58 16.37 -2.98 -5.42
N SER A 59 17.01 -3.53 -6.44
CA SER A 59 17.97 -4.64 -6.26
C SER A 59 19.22 -4.20 -5.50
N LEU A 60 19.80 -3.05 -5.86
CA LEU A 60 20.96 -2.49 -5.15
C LEU A 60 20.61 -2.06 -3.71
N TRP A 61 19.40 -1.52 -3.49
CA TRP A 61 18.90 -1.24 -2.16
C TRP A 61 18.81 -2.51 -1.32
N PHE A 62 18.21 -3.57 -1.88
CA PHE A 62 18.05 -4.84 -1.17
C PHE A 62 19.40 -5.47 -0.80
N GLU A 63 20.37 -5.49 -1.72
CA GLU A 63 21.73 -5.96 -1.43
C GLU A 63 22.41 -5.13 -0.34
N GLN A 64 22.18 -3.82 -0.30
CA GLN A 64 22.77 -2.98 0.75
C GLN A 64 22.15 -3.25 2.12
N ILE A 65 20.82 -3.41 2.24
CA ILE A 65 20.19 -3.75 3.53
C ILE A 65 20.58 -5.18 3.98
N LYS A 66 20.80 -6.12 3.05
CA LYS A 66 21.36 -7.45 3.36
C LYS A 66 22.77 -7.33 3.96
N LYS A 67 23.65 -6.53 3.35
CA LYS A 67 24.99 -6.25 3.91
C LYS A 67 24.93 -5.62 5.31
N ASN A 68 23.93 -4.80 5.57
CA ASN A 68 23.68 -4.18 6.87
C ASN A 68 23.06 -5.14 7.90
N GLY A 69 22.76 -6.38 7.51
CA GLY A 69 22.24 -7.42 8.40
C GLY A 69 20.73 -7.35 8.64
N ILE A 70 19.95 -7.04 7.60
CA ILE A 70 18.49 -7.08 7.67
C ILE A 70 17.98 -8.43 8.15
N GLN A 71 16.97 -8.42 9.02
CA GLN A 71 16.26 -9.61 9.50
C GLN A 71 14.85 -9.70 8.99
N ASP A 72 14.18 -8.53 8.86
CA ASP A 72 12.77 -8.48 8.49
C ASP A 72 12.43 -7.13 7.85
N ILE A 73 11.44 -7.16 6.97
CA ILE A 73 10.93 -5.97 6.28
C ILE A 73 9.42 -5.98 6.40
N LYS A 74 8.83 -4.84 6.78
CA LYS A 74 7.38 -4.68 6.88
C LYS A 74 6.91 -3.40 6.19
N LEU A 75 5.70 -3.44 5.66
CA LEU A 75 4.95 -2.27 5.23
C LEU A 75 4.31 -1.60 6.45
N LEU A 76 4.35 -0.28 6.51
CA LEU A 76 3.55 0.51 7.44
C LEU A 76 2.82 1.61 6.67
N CYS A 77 1.55 1.82 6.98
CA CYS A 77 0.76 2.96 6.52
C CYS A 77 -0.28 3.34 7.58
N PRO A 78 -0.73 4.60 7.64
CA PRO A 78 -1.84 4.97 8.50
C PRO A 78 -3.13 4.29 8.01
N TYR A 79 -3.89 3.73 8.94
CA TYR A 79 -5.20 3.13 8.67
C TYR A 79 -6.37 4.01 9.13
N SER A 80 -6.08 5.16 9.74
CA SER A 80 -7.06 6.20 10.08
C SER A 80 -6.62 7.50 9.44
N VAL A 81 -7.35 7.94 8.41
CA VAL A 81 -7.07 9.16 7.65
C VAL A 81 -8.29 10.07 7.73
N LYS A 82 -8.09 11.30 8.21
CA LYS A 82 -9.19 12.27 8.37
C LYS A 82 -9.68 12.80 7.03
N ASP A 83 -8.75 13.14 6.14
CA ASP A 83 -9.04 13.82 4.87
C ASP A 83 -8.88 12.86 3.69
N ARG A 84 -9.86 11.95 3.50
CA ARG A 84 -9.85 10.92 2.45
C ARG A 84 -9.72 11.48 1.04
N GLN A 85 -10.19 12.70 0.81
CA GLN A 85 -10.14 13.36 -0.50
C GLN A 85 -8.71 13.61 -0.99
N PHE A 86 -7.73 13.74 -0.09
CA PHE A 86 -6.34 13.95 -0.46
C PHE A 86 -5.61 12.68 -0.90
N LEU A 87 -6.18 11.49 -0.64
CA LEU A 87 -5.55 10.21 -1.01
C LEU A 87 -5.38 9.99 -2.52
N GLY A 88 -6.00 10.83 -3.35
CA GLY A 88 -5.81 10.85 -4.81
C GLY A 88 -4.56 11.59 -5.28
N PHE A 89 -3.88 12.32 -4.39
CA PHE A 89 -2.71 13.11 -4.75
C PHE A 89 -1.41 12.37 -4.40
N SER A 90 -0.31 12.73 -5.09
CA SER A 90 1.01 12.18 -4.80
C SER A 90 1.48 12.56 -3.40
N ASN A 91 2.28 11.68 -2.79
CA ASN A 91 2.89 11.86 -1.46
C ASN A 91 1.89 11.97 -0.28
N THR A 92 0.66 11.50 -0.45
CA THR A 92 -0.37 11.55 0.58
C THR A 92 -0.63 10.20 1.28
N THR A 93 -0.01 9.12 0.81
CA THR A 93 -0.23 7.77 1.38
C THR A 93 0.42 7.58 2.75
N GLU A 94 1.43 8.38 3.07
CA GLU A 94 2.23 8.29 4.31
C GLU A 94 2.73 6.87 4.61
N SER A 95 3.00 6.10 3.55
CA SER A 95 3.45 4.71 3.67
C SER A 95 4.96 4.64 3.81
N SER A 96 5.45 3.63 4.53
CA SER A 96 6.88 3.43 4.73
C SER A 96 7.29 1.96 4.70
N ILE A 97 8.55 1.71 4.30
CA ILE A 97 9.19 0.40 4.37
C ILE A 97 9.97 0.34 5.68
N LEU A 98 9.55 -0.51 6.62
CA LEU A 98 10.28 -0.75 7.87
C LEU A 98 11.36 -1.81 7.67
N CYS A 99 12.56 -1.54 8.18
CA CYS A 99 13.70 -2.43 8.13
C CYS A 99 14.19 -2.77 9.54
N PHE A 100 14.14 -4.05 9.92
CA PHE A 100 14.58 -4.57 11.22
C PHE A 100 15.93 -5.28 11.07
N TYR A 101 16.96 -4.85 11.79
CA TYR A 101 18.32 -5.37 11.65
C TYR A 101 18.74 -6.25 12.84
N LYS A 102 19.72 -7.16 12.61
CA LYS A 102 20.26 -8.09 13.60
C LYS A 102 20.81 -7.41 14.86
N ASN A 103 21.31 -6.19 14.73
CA ASN A 103 21.84 -5.40 15.85
C ASN A 103 20.78 -4.64 16.66
N GLY A 104 19.49 -4.90 16.41
CA GLY A 104 18.37 -4.24 17.06
C GLY A 104 18.02 -2.85 16.48
N LYS A 105 18.81 -2.36 15.51
CA LYS A 105 18.47 -1.10 14.81
C LYS A 105 17.18 -1.29 14.00
N VAL A 106 16.35 -0.26 14.00
CA VAL A 106 15.17 -0.15 13.12
C VAL A 106 15.29 1.13 12.32
N THR A 107 15.11 1.02 11.01
CA THR A 107 14.98 2.18 10.12
C THR A 107 13.72 2.08 9.28
N TYR A 108 13.33 3.17 8.66
CA TYR A 108 12.24 3.17 7.69
C TYR A 108 12.57 4.05 6.50
N PHE A 109 12.00 3.72 5.35
CA PHE A 109 12.13 4.50 4.12
C PHE A 109 10.78 5.10 3.76
N THR A 110 10.77 6.41 3.46
CA THR A 110 9.61 7.14 2.93
C THR A 110 9.89 7.57 1.51
N ALA A 111 8.88 7.50 0.64
CA ALA A 111 8.99 7.86 -0.77
C ALA A 111 8.59 9.32 -1.01
N ASP A 112 9.34 10.01 -1.87
CA ASP A 112 8.97 11.26 -2.52
C ASP A 112 8.77 10.99 -4.03
N TRP A 113 7.59 11.32 -4.55
CA TRP A 113 7.18 11.08 -5.93
C TRP A 113 7.16 12.39 -6.69
N GLN A 114 8.00 12.52 -7.71
CA GLN A 114 8.11 13.70 -8.55
C GLN A 114 7.80 13.34 -10.00
N PHE A 115 6.78 13.98 -10.56
CA PHE A 115 6.40 13.76 -11.96
C PHE A 115 7.37 14.47 -12.91
N ASP A 116 7.98 13.70 -13.80
CA ASP A 116 8.77 14.21 -14.91
C ASP A 116 7.87 14.49 -16.12
N SER A 117 7.60 15.75 -16.37
CA SER A 117 6.72 16.20 -17.45
C SER A 117 7.28 15.92 -18.86
N VAL A 118 8.59 15.76 -18.99
CA VAL A 118 9.25 15.48 -20.26
C VAL A 118 9.12 13.98 -20.60
N GLN A 119 9.43 13.12 -19.64
CA GLN A 119 9.33 11.67 -19.78
C GLN A 119 7.92 11.14 -19.58
N LYS A 120 7.01 11.96 -19.03
CA LYS A 120 5.64 11.58 -18.61
C LYS A 120 5.65 10.38 -17.65
N LYS A 121 6.64 10.31 -16.77
CA LYS A 121 6.85 9.23 -15.81
C LYS A 121 7.22 9.80 -14.45
N TRP A 122 7.18 8.95 -13.43
CA TRP A 122 7.50 9.31 -12.07
C TRP A 122 8.95 8.97 -11.70
N ASN A 123 9.66 9.92 -11.11
CA ASN A 123 10.91 9.73 -10.39
C ASN A 123 10.57 9.54 -8.90
N ILE A 124 11.03 8.44 -8.32
CA ILE A 124 10.70 8.05 -6.95
C ILE A 124 12.00 8.00 -6.14
N LEU A 125 12.06 8.75 -5.05
CA LEU A 125 13.17 8.79 -4.14
C LEU A 125 12.74 8.30 -2.76
N TYR A 126 13.26 7.16 -2.34
CA TYR A 126 13.12 6.65 -0.99
C TYR A 126 14.24 7.18 -0.09
N SER A 127 13.93 7.83 1.01
CA SER A 127 14.89 8.33 2.00
C SER A 127 14.84 7.51 3.27
N GLU A 128 16.00 7.05 3.76
CA GLU A 128 16.12 6.33 5.01
C GLU A 128 16.04 7.27 6.21
N HIS A 129 15.28 6.86 7.22
CA HIS A 129 15.16 7.52 8.51
C HIS A 129 15.43 6.53 9.63
N GLU A 130 16.00 6.98 10.73
CA GLU A 130 16.17 6.18 11.93
C GLU A 130 14.90 6.24 12.78
N TRP A 131 14.39 5.08 13.21
CA TRP A 131 13.31 5.04 14.17
C TRP A 131 13.88 5.11 15.58
N THR A 132 13.94 6.33 16.13
CA THR A 132 14.31 6.54 17.53
C THR A 132 13.20 6.04 18.43
N ASN A 133 13.48 5.15 19.36
CA ASN A 133 12.51 4.51 20.25
C ASN A 133 11.47 3.62 19.53
N PRO A 134 11.92 2.63 18.75
CA PRO A 134 10.99 1.68 18.15
C PRO A 134 10.26 0.88 19.24
N PRO A 135 9.03 0.41 18.97
CA PRO A 135 8.33 -0.44 19.92
C PRO A 135 9.13 -1.73 20.18
N SER A 136 9.02 -2.28 21.40
CA SER A 136 9.74 -3.49 21.80
C SER A 136 9.37 -4.73 20.98
N LYS A 137 8.17 -4.74 20.40
CA LYS A 137 7.68 -5.80 19.50
C LYS A 137 7.49 -5.24 18.10
N LYS A 138 7.81 -6.05 17.09
CA LYS A 138 7.50 -5.71 15.69
C LYS A 138 5.99 -5.50 15.53
N PRO A 139 5.54 -4.54 14.70
CA PRO A 139 4.13 -4.40 14.37
C PRO A 139 3.56 -5.73 13.86
N TYR A 140 2.41 -6.12 14.36
CA TYR A 140 1.64 -7.28 13.94
C TYR A 140 0.24 -6.84 13.57
N PHE A 141 -0.29 -7.39 12.49
CA PHE A 141 -1.60 -7.03 11.94
C PHE A 141 -2.49 -8.27 11.93
N GLU A 142 -3.62 -8.17 12.61
CA GLU A 142 -4.60 -9.26 12.65
C GLU A 142 -5.32 -9.41 11.30
N ASN A 143 -5.75 -10.64 11.03
CA ASN A 143 -6.59 -10.92 9.87
C ASN A 143 -7.97 -10.28 10.08
N ASN A 144 -8.29 -9.27 9.30
CA ASN A 144 -9.54 -8.52 9.38
C ASN A 144 -10.57 -8.91 8.31
N ILE A 145 -10.47 -10.11 7.71
CA ILE A 145 -11.32 -10.54 6.58
C ILE A 145 -12.82 -10.40 6.90
N ASN A 146 -13.26 -10.76 8.11
CA ASN A 146 -14.66 -10.69 8.50
C ASN A 146 -15.16 -9.25 8.58
N SER A 147 -14.46 -8.37 9.32
CA SER A 147 -14.85 -6.96 9.43
C SER A 147 -14.73 -6.22 8.09
N PHE A 148 -13.78 -6.61 7.26
CA PHE A 148 -13.65 -6.06 5.91
C PHE A 148 -14.82 -6.48 5.02
N ARG A 149 -15.23 -7.74 5.07
CA ARG A 149 -16.41 -8.24 4.35
C ARG A 149 -17.70 -7.56 4.81
N ASP A 150 -17.88 -7.40 6.11
CA ASP A 150 -19.08 -6.75 6.68
C ASP A 150 -19.20 -5.28 6.23
N VAL A 151 -18.10 -4.51 6.24
CA VAL A 151 -18.12 -3.14 5.77
C VAL A 151 -18.35 -3.05 4.26
N LEU A 152 -17.82 -3.99 3.46
CA LEU A 152 -18.09 -4.05 2.01
C LEU A 152 -19.56 -4.30 1.73
N LEU A 153 -20.24 -5.16 2.49
CA LEU A 153 -21.68 -5.39 2.37
C LEU A 153 -22.46 -4.12 2.69
N SER A 154 -22.16 -3.47 3.82
CA SER A 154 -22.88 -2.27 4.24
C SER A 154 -22.69 -1.10 3.27
N ILE A 155 -21.46 -0.87 2.78
CA ILE A 155 -21.20 0.24 1.85
C ILE A 155 -21.74 -0.05 0.44
N LYS A 156 -21.83 -1.33 0.04
CA LYS A 156 -22.53 -1.75 -1.18
C LYS A 156 -24.01 -1.36 -1.10
N GLU A 157 -24.70 -1.69 0.00
CA GLU A 157 -26.09 -1.31 0.22
C GLU A 157 -26.30 0.21 0.19
N LEU A 158 -25.36 0.97 0.80
CA LEU A 158 -25.38 2.43 0.72
C LEU A 158 -25.21 2.90 -0.72
N ALA A 159 -24.27 2.32 -1.49
CA ALA A 159 -24.05 2.68 -2.89
C ALA A 159 -25.31 2.47 -3.74
N GLU A 160 -26.06 1.38 -3.52
CA GLU A 160 -27.36 1.11 -4.16
C GLU A 160 -28.40 2.14 -3.74
N LYS A 161 -28.53 2.45 -2.43
CA LYS A 161 -29.47 3.46 -1.92
C LYS A 161 -29.23 4.86 -2.52
N ILE A 162 -27.98 5.24 -2.76
CA ILE A 162 -27.60 6.53 -3.34
C ILE A 162 -27.48 6.50 -4.87
N GLU A 163 -27.90 5.43 -5.53
CA GLU A 163 -27.89 5.26 -7.00
C GLU A 163 -26.49 5.34 -7.63
N CYS A 164 -25.51 4.80 -6.95
CA CYS A 164 -24.09 4.74 -7.38
C CYS A 164 -23.70 3.30 -7.76
N GLU A 165 -24.40 2.72 -8.73
CA GLU A 165 -24.29 1.31 -9.17
C GLU A 165 -22.85 0.87 -9.50
N ASN A 166 -22.06 1.74 -10.11
CA ASN A 166 -20.67 1.43 -10.45
C ASN A 166 -19.86 1.06 -9.19
N PHE A 167 -20.08 1.78 -8.09
CA PHE A 167 -19.41 1.49 -6.82
C PHE A 167 -19.98 0.26 -6.15
N ALA A 168 -21.31 0.04 -6.21
CA ALA A 168 -21.93 -1.19 -5.72
C ALA A 168 -21.33 -2.43 -6.40
N ASN A 169 -21.09 -2.37 -7.71
CA ASN A 169 -20.45 -3.43 -8.48
C ASN A 169 -18.98 -3.65 -8.07
N ILE A 170 -18.22 -2.58 -7.80
CA ILE A 170 -16.85 -2.67 -7.28
C ILE A 170 -16.83 -3.40 -5.94
N PHE A 171 -17.72 -3.02 -5.00
CA PHE A 171 -17.80 -3.65 -3.68
C PHE A 171 -18.26 -5.10 -3.78
N THR A 172 -19.19 -5.43 -4.68
CA THR A 172 -19.59 -6.82 -4.97
C THR A 172 -18.40 -7.64 -5.46
N SER A 173 -17.61 -7.09 -6.37
CA SER A 173 -16.40 -7.76 -6.87
C SER A 173 -15.38 -8.01 -5.75
N ALA A 174 -15.20 -7.05 -4.83
CA ALA A 174 -14.33 -7.23 -3.67
C ALA A 174 -14.81 -8.34 -2.73
N ILE A 175 -16.11 -8.43 -2.47
CA ILE A 175 -16.71 -9.50 -1.67
C ILE A 175 -16.47 -10.86 -2.34
N ASN A 176 -16.70 -10.98 -3.65
CA ASN A 176 -16.48 -12.23 -4.40
C ASN A 176 -15.03 -12.69 -4.29
N LEU A 177 -14.06 -11.76 -4.33
CA LEU A 177 -12.65 -12.13 -4.12
C LEU A 177 -12.38 -12.67 -2.72
N LEU A 178 -12.94 -12.04 -1.68
CA LEU A 178 -12.81 -12.53 -0.30
C LEU A 178 -13.45 -13.90 -0.11
N ASP A 179 -14.55 -14.19 -0.83
CA ASP A 179 -15.25 -15.47 -0.81
C ASP A 179 -14.58 -16.55 -1.69
N GLY A 180 -13.44 -16.22 -2.34
CA GLY A 180 -12.68 -17.16 -3.16
C GLY A 180 -13.26 -17.41 -4.55
N CYS A 181 -14.20 -16.58 -5.00
CA CYS A 181 -14.75 -16.66 -6.35
C CYS A 181 -13.77 -16.05 -7.35
N ASN A 182 -13.03 -16.90 -8.07
CA ASN A 182 -11.96 -16.52 -9.00
C ASN A 182 -12.47 -16.04 -10.37
N GLU A 183 -13.60 -15.39 -10.46
CA GLU A 183 -14.06 -14.76 -11.71
C GLU A 183 -13.41 -13.38 -11.91
N TYR A 184 -12.07 -13.33 -11.86
CA TYR A 184 -11.35 -12.14 -12.28
C TYR A 184 -10.91 -12.27 -13.73
N PRO A 185 -11.22 -11.30 -14.59
CA PRO A 185 -10.53 -11.23 -15.87
C PRO A 185 -9.05 -10.97 -15.61
N ASP A 186 -8.20 -11.92 -16.00
CA ASP A 186 -6.74 -11.94 -15.83
C ASP A 186 -5.98 -10.73 -16.40
N GLU A 187 -6.67 -9.77 -16.99
CA GLU A 187 -6.06 -8.71 -17.79
C GLU A 187 -6.21 -7.30 -17.21
N LYS A 188 -6.75 -7.10 -15.99
CA LYS A 188 -7.21 -5.75 -15.62
C LYS A 188 -6.12 -4.70 -15.44
N PHE A 189 -4.84 -5.01 -15.24
CA PHE A 189 -3.89 -3.93 -14.92
C PHE A 189 -2.51 -4.02 -15.54
N GLY A 190 -2.14 -5.08 -16.23
CA GLY A 190 -0.74 -5.26 -16.67
C GLY A 190 0.28 -5.19 -15.52
N LEU A 191 -0.19 -5.22 -14.27
CA LEU A 191 0.63 -5.13 -13.08
C LEU A 191 0.94 -6.54 -12.57
N SER A 192 2.21 -6.82 -12.40
CA SER A 192 2.64 -8.03 -11.72
C SER A 192 2.23 -7.98 -10.25
N LEU A 193 1.32 -8.86 -9.83
CA LEU A 193 0.84 -8.93 -8.45
C LEU A 193 1.99 -9.22 -7.47
N PRO A 194 1.91 -8.74 -6.22
CA PRO A 194 2.90 -9.06 -5.20
C PRO A 194 3.03 -10.57 -5.01
N PRO A 195 4.25 -11.12 -4.87
CA PRO A 195 4.48 -12.56 -4.75
C PRO A 195 4.23 -13.07 -3.32
N ILE A 196 3.00 -13.03 -2.89
CA ILE A 196 2.51 -13.41 -1.55
C ILE A 196 1.65 -14.69 -1.63
N PRO A 197 1.38 -15.39 -0.51
CA PRO A 197 0.50 -16.57 -0.51
C PRO A 197 -0.90 -16.26 -1.02
N GLN A 198 -1.57 -17.27 -1.61
CA GLN A 198 -2.85 -17.09 -2.29
C GLN A 198 -3.94 -16.45 -1.41
N GLN A 199 -4.05 -16.83 -0.15
CA GLN A 199 -5.04 -16.23 0.77
C GLN A 199 -4.76 -14.74 1.03
N ASN A 200 -3.48 -14.38 1.19
CA ASN A 200 -3.05 -13.00 1.33
C ASN A 200 -3.28 -12.22 0.03
N LEU A 201 -3.07 -12.87 -1.13
CA LEU A 201 -3.27 -12.26 -2.44
C LEU A 201 -4.75 -11.90 -2.66
N GLN A 202 -5.67 -12.80 -2.37
CA GLN A 202 -7.12 -12.54 -2.47
C GLN A 202 -7.52 -11.31 -1.62
N MET A 203 -7.00 -11.23 -0.40
CA MET A 203 -7.25 -10.09 0.48
C MET A 203 -6.64 -8.79 -0.04
N PHE A 204 -5.41 -8.86 -0.57
CA PHE A 204 -4.75 -7.71 -1.20
C PHE A 204 -5.49 -7.22 -2.44
N GLU A 205 -5.98 -8.12 -3.29
CA GLU A 205 -6.75 -7.79 -4.49
C GLU A 205 -8.10 -7.17 -4.13
N ALA A 206 -8.84 -7.75 -3.18
CA ALA A 206 -10.09 -7.18 -2.68
C ALA A 206 -9.89 -5.77 -2.13
N ALA A 207 -8.82 -5.56 -1.35
CA ALA A 207 -8.44 -4.24 -0.84
C ALA A 207 -8.04 -3.28 -1.97
N SER A 208 -7.32 -3.77 -2.98
CA SER A 208 -6.87 -2.97 -4.11
C SER A 208 -8.02 -2.42 -4.95
N ILE A 209 -9.05 -3.23 -5.22
CA ILE A 209 -10.19 -2.78 -6.02
C ILE A 209 -11.15 -1.91 -5.23
N SER A 210 -11.30 -2.15 -3.94
CA SER A 210 -12.18 -1.37 -3.05
C SER A 210 -11.53 -0.13 -2.45
N ASP A 211 -10.25 0.15 -2.77
CA ASP A 211 -9.61 1.44 -2.46
C ASP A 211 -10.09 2.50 -3.48
N VAL A 212 -11.32 2.95 -3.29
CA VAL A 212 -12.04 3.85 -4.20
C VAL A 212 -11.88 5.33 -3.86
N PHE A 213 -11.00 5.64 -2.92
CA PHE A 213 -10.75 7.00 -2.44
C PHE A 213 -9.78 7.74 -3.36
N GLY A 214 -10.03 9.04 -3.56
CA GLY A 214 -9.21 9.87 -4.42
C GLY A 214 -9.88 11.20 -4.76
N ALA A 215 -9.47 11.77 -5.88
CA ALA A 215 -9.99 13.02 -6.43
C ALA A 215 -11.26 12.79 -7.29
N MET A 216 -11.38 13.54 -8.38
CA MET A 216 -12.53 13.52 -9.29
C MET A 216 -12.85 12.10 -9.78
N GLY A 217 -14.13 11.75 -9.76
CA GLY A 217 -14.63 10.43 -10.16
C GLY A 217 -14.48 9.32 -9.13
N SER A 218 -13.92 9.63 -7.95
CA SER A 218 -13.79 8.69 -6.83
C SER A 218 -15.05 8.64 -5.95
N TRP A 219 -15.01 7.77 -4.92
CA TRP A 219 -16.06 7.69 -3.90
C TRP A 219 -16.27 9.01 -3.15
N ASN A 220 -15.25 9.88 -3.08
CA ASN A 220 -15.32 11.18 -2.40
C ASN A 220 -15.99 12.30 -3.24
N ASP A 221 -16.37 12.01 -4.48
CA ASP A 221 -16.94 13.00 -5.42
C ASP A 221 -18.47 12.87 -5.50
N SER A 222 -19.00 12.38 -6.61
CA SER A 222 -20.46 12.25 -6.81
C SER A 222 -21.20 11.46 -5.72
N PRO A 223 -20.69 10.33 -5.18
CA PRO A 223 -21.35 9.61 -4.11
C PRO A 223 -21.60 10.44 -2.84
N ALA A 224 -20.66 11.29 -2.43
CA ALA A 224 -20.81 12.19 -1.29
C ALA A 224 -22.00 13.16 -1.49
N TYR A 225 -22.10 13.76 -2.68
CA TYR A 225 -23.22 14.63 -3.05
C TYR A 225 -24.57 13.87 -3.09
N MET A 226 -24.59 12.66 -3.66
CA MET A 226 -25.82 11.85 -3.74
C MET A 226 -26.28 11.40 -2.34
N ALA A 227 -25.37 11.05 -1.46
CA ALA A 227 -25.68 10.75 -0.06
C ALA A 227 -26.29 11.98 0.65
N HIS A 228 -25.71 13.16 0.47
CA HIS A 228 -26.24 14.41 1.02
C HIS A 228 -27.66 14.68 0.52
N LYS A 229 -27.90 14.58 -0.79
CA LYS A 229 -29.23 14.80 -1.40
C LYS A 229 -30.30 13.86 -0.84
N LYS A 230 -29.90 12.64 -0.43
CA LYS A 230 -30.81 11.63 0.14
C LYS A 230 -30.89 11.64 1.68
N GLY A 231 -30.20 12.58 2.33
CA GLY A 231 -30.20 12.67 3.80
C GLY A 231 -29.37 11.57 4.49
N LEU A 232 -28.44 10.94 3.78
CA LEU A 232 -27.58 9.81 4.21
C LEU A 232 -26.12 10.22 4.47
N SER A 233 -25.84 11.51 4.69
CA SER A 233 -24.47 12.01 4.86
C SER A 233 -23.75 11.36 6.04
N GLU A 234 -24.39 11.15 7.16
CA GLU A 234 -23.79 10.54 8.35
C GLU A 234 -23.43 9.06 8.11
N GLU A 235 -24.35 8.30 7.49
CA GLU A 235 -24.10 6.90 7.09
C GLU A 235 -22.94 6.82 6.09
N TYR A 236 -22.90 7.72 5.12
CA TYR A 236 -21.81 7.83 4.13
C TYR A 236 -20.45 8.09 4.79
N GLU A 237 -20.35 9.07 5.69
CA GLU A 237 -19.10 9.41 6.37
C GLU A 237 -18.59 8.27 7.26
N THR A 238 -19.49 7.63 7.99
CA THR A 238 -19.17 6.50 8.86
C THR A 238 -18.65 5.32 8.05
N LEU A 239 -19.43 4.84 7.07
CA LEU A 239 -19.08 3.68 6.26
C LEU A 239 -17.82 3.92 5.40
N SER A 240 -17.64 5.15 4.88
CA SER A 240 -16.45 5.52 4.14
C SER A 240 -15.18 5.47 5.01
N SER A 241 -15.26 5.92 6.26
CA SER A 241 -14.16 5.85 7.22
C SER A 241 -13.82 4.42 7.60
N GLU A 242 -14.83 3.59 7.84
CA GLU A 242 -14.68 2.17 8.14
C GLU A 242 -14.11 1.39 6.95
N LEU A 243 -14.58 1.68 5.73
CA LEU A 243 -14.02 1.06 4.53
C LEU A 243 -12.53 1.37 4.37
N LEU A 244 -12.14 2.64 4.44
CA LEU A 244 -10.73 3.01 4.32
C LEU A 244 -9.86 2.32 5.37
N LYS A 245 -10.32 2.30 6.63
CA LYS A 245 -9.64 1.60 7.71
C LYS A 245 -9.47 0.11 7.41
N ASN A 246 -10.52 -0.58 6.99
CA ASN A 246 -10.47 -2.01 6.70
C ASN A 246 -9.63 -2.33 5.46
N VAL A 247 -9.68 -1.52 4.42
CA VAL A 247 -8.79 -1.62 3.25
C VAL A 247 -7.32 -1.53 3.66
N ARG A 248 -6.96 -0.55 4.48
CA ARG A 248 -5.58 -0.37 4.94
C ARG A 248 -5.11 -1.51 5.85
N LEU A 249 -5.95 -1.99 6.77
CA LEU A 249 -5.65 -3.15 7.61
C LEU A 249 -5.49 -4.43 6.78
N ALA A 250 -6.33 -4.63 5.77
CA ALA A 250 -6.23 -5.77 4.85
C ALA A 250 -4.92 -5.76 4.05
N ILE A 251 -4.49 -4.59 3.54
CA ILE A 251 -3.18 -4.44 2.88
C ILE A 251 -2.04 -4.76 3.86
N LEU A 252 -2.09 -4.19 5.07
CA LEU A 252 -1.06 -4.41 6.09
C LEU A 252 -0.96 -5.89 6.48
N TYR A 253 -2.09 -6.56 6.70
CA TYR A 253 -2.10 -8.01 6.95
C TYR A 253 -1.54 -8.77 5.76
N ALA A 254 -2.09 -8.55 4.56
CA ALA A 254 -1.73 -9.31 3.37
C ALA A 254 -0.23 -9.25 3.03
N ILE A 255 0.40 -8.09 3.24
CA ILE A 255 1.81 -7.87 2.92
C ILE A 255 2.74 -8.30 4.06
N ASN A 256 2.31 -8.21 5.30
CA ASN A 256 3.20 -8.39 6.44
C ASN A 256 3.12 -9.77 7.10
N GLU A 257 1.97 -10.45 7.07
CA GLU A 257 1.71 -11.62 7.90
C GLU A 257 1.65 -12.93 7.07
N TRP A 258 2.82 -13.41 6.68
CA TRP A 258 3.03 -14.69 5.99
C TRP A 258 4.50 -15.09 6.02
#